data_f29f2d7c27aef5e120cbcefa307777d3
#
_entry.id   f29f2d7c27aef5e120cbcefa307777d3
#
_cell.length_a   1.000
_cell.length_b   1.000
_cell.length_c   1.000
_cell.angle_alpha   90.00
_cell.angle_beta   90.00
_cell.angle_gamma   90.00
#
_symmetry.space_group_name_H-M   'P 1'
#
loop_
_entity.id
_entity.type
_entity.pdbx_description
1 polymer ?
#
loop_
_entity_poly.entity_id
_entity_poly.type
_entity_poly.pdbx_seq_one_letter_code
_entity_poly.pdbx_strand_id
1 'polypeptide(L)'
;MKRFWIALLGAGLFATAAFAGGDEVPVRMHELPDAAKTLVKKYFHDIEVVSATMEKGVAPSYEGKLADGTKIDFDARGEWTDVERPGGVVPDGLIPQPILKFVAANYPGRHVRGVERDGRNHEITLDKGLELKFNRRFRLVETDH
;
A
#
# COMPACT_ATOMS: atom_id res chain seq x y z
N MET A 1 -15.79 4.57 -1.95
CA MET A 1 -15.46 4.53 -0.53
C MET A 1 -14.35 5.51 -0.27
N LYS A 2 -14.63 6.53 0.47
CA LYS A 2 -13.61 7.48 0.83
C LYS A 2 -12.83 6.90 1.99
N ARG A 3 -11.65 6.38 1.73
CA ARG A 3 -10.67 6.22 2.79
C ARG A 3 -10.27 7.61 3.20
N PHE A 4 -10.53 7.95 4.44
CA PHE A 4 -10.04 9.17 4.99
C PHE A 4 -8.53 9.06 5.06
N TRP A 5 -7.87 9.97 4.40
CA TRP A 5 -6.45 10.17 4.49
C TRP A 5 -6.15 10.71 5.88
N ILE A 6 -6.00 9.81 6.81
CA ILE A 6 -5.42 10.18 8.08
C ILE A 6 -3.92 10.13 7.84
N ALA A 7 -3.33 11.27 7.66
CA ALA A 7 -1.91 11.42 7.85
C ALA A 7 -1.63 11.07 9.31
N LEU A 8 -1.34 9.82 9.57
CA LEU A 8 -0.79 9.42 10.83
C LEU A 8 0.65 9.86 10.81
N LEU A 9 0.87 11.06 11.31
CA LEU A 9 2.14 11.42 11.86
C LEU A 9 2.50 10.37 12.89
N GLY A 10 3.39 9.48 12.50
CA GLY A 10 3.86 8.45 13.37
C GLY A 10 4.69 9.00 14.50
N ALA A 11 4.06 9.26 15.57
CA ALA A 11 4.68 9.05 16.85
C ALA A 11 4.27 7.65 17.26
N GLY A 12 5.22 6.77 17.32
CA GLY A 12 4.97 5.39 17.69
C GLY A 12 4.27 5.30 19.02
N LEU A 13 3.01 5.13 18.91
CA LEU A 13 2.24 4.54 19.95
C LEU A 13 1.77 3.25 19.37
N PHE A 14 2.40 2.20 19.82
CA PHE A 14 1.78 0.92 19.75
C PHE A 14 0.54 0.99 20.59
N ALA A 15 -0.44 1.53 20.02
CA ALA A 15 -1.74 1.11 20.40
C ALA A 15 -1.79 -0.34 19.97
N THR A 16 -1.61 -1.20 20.89
CA THR A 16 -2.23 -2.49 20.77
C THR A 16 -3.64 -2.21 20.44
N ALA A 17 -3.91 -2.23 19.20
CA ALA A 17 -5.25 -2.18 18.77
C ALA A 17 -5.87 -3.46 19.24
N ALA A 18 -6.42 -3.30 20.30
CA ALA A 18 -7.48 -4.16 20.63
C ALA A 18 -8.59 -3.88 19.61
N PHE A 19 -8.53 -4.53 18.67
CA PHE A 19 -9.42 -4.80 17.89
C PHE A 19 -10.51 -4.89 18.30
N ALA A 20 -10.68 -4.31 17.97
CA ALA A 20 -11.85 -4.33 18.00
C ALA A 20 -12.68 -4.63 16.98
N GLY A 21 -13.12 -5.00 16.61
CA GLY A 21 -14.09 -5.10 15.78
C GLY A 21 -14.09 -6.39 15.17
N GLY A 22 -14.84 -7.27 15.41
CA GLY A 22 -14.97 -8.58 14.86
C GLY A 22 -15.23 -8.69 13.37
N ASP A 23 -14.87 -7.67 12.61
CA ASP A 23 -15.06 -7.60 11.16
C ASP A 23 -13.84 -8.06 10.38
N GLU A 24 -12.68 -8.12 11.01
CA GLU A 24 -11.45 -8.62 10.42
C GLU A 24 -11.25 -10.10 10.77
N VAL A 25 -11.07 -10.94 9.76
CA VAL A 25 -10.87 -12.36 9.93
C VAL A 25 -9.61 -12.83 9.21
N PRO A 26 -8.82 -13.74 9.81
CA PRO A 26 -7.70 -14.33 9.10
C PRO A 26 -8.19 -15.19 7.93
N VAL A 27 -7.47 -15.11 6.81
CA VAL A 27 -7.71 -15.95 5.64
C VAL A 27 -6.40 -16.61 5.22
N ARG A 28 -6.50 -17.68 4.48
CA ARG A 28 -5.33 -18.34 3.90
C ARG A 28 -4.99 -17.70 2.57
N MET A 29 -3.72 -17.80 2.16
CA MET A 29 -3.25 -17.24 0.90
C MET A 29 -4.13 -17.65 -0.30
N HIS A 30 -4.55 -18.91 -0.35
CA HIS A 30 -5.37 -19.40 -1.45
C HIS A 30 -6.80 -18.87 -1.46
N GLU A 31 -7.25 -18.28 -0.36
CA GLU A 31 -8.58 -17.66 -0.25
C GLU A 31 -8.59 -16.21 -0.72
N LEU A 32 -7.42 -15.62 -0.98
CA LEU A 32 -7.34 -14.29 -1.58
C LEU A 32 -7.87 -14.31 -3.02
N PRO A 33 -8.44 -13.20 -3.48
CA PRO A 33 -8.82 -13.08 -4.90
C PRO A 33 -7.63 -13.33 -5.84
N ASP A 34 -7.90 -13.84 -7.02
CA ASP A 34 -6.87 -14.22 -7.98
C ASP A 34 -5.94 -13.07 -8.36
N ALA A 35 -6.46 -11.86 -8.50
CA ALA A 35 -5.64 -10.68 -8.78
C ALA A 35 -4.62 -10.40 -7.68
N ALA A 36 -5.01 -10.58 -6.41
CA ALA A 36 -4.11 -10.43 -5.28
C ALA A 36 -3.00 -11.49 -5.29
N LYS A 37 -3.36 -12.75 -5.52
CA LYS A 37 -2.39 -13.85 -5.64
C LYS A 37 -1.41 -13.61 -6.78
N THR A 38 -1.90 -13.16 -7.92
CA THR A 38 -1.08 -12.85 -9.09
C THR A 38 -0.09 -11.74 -8.81
N LEU A 39 -0.52 -10.68 -8.13
CA LEU A 39 0.36 -9.57 -7.77
C LEU A 39 1.48 -10.01 -6.84
N VAL A 40 1.15 -10.75 -5.79
CA VAL A 40 2.15 -11.25 -4.84
C VAL A 40 3.16 -12.15 -5.56
N LYS A 41 2.69 -13.04 -6.41
CA LYS A 41 3.55 -13.94 -7.19
C LYS A 41 4.46 -13.18 -8.17
N LYS A 42 3.95 -12.12 -8.78
CA LYS A 42 4.70 -11.34 -9.78
C LYS A 42 5.80 -10.49 -9.15
N TYR A 43 5.49 -9.81 -8.05
CA TYR A 43 6.38 -8.79 -7.47
C TYR A 43 7.08 -9.21 -6.18
N PHE A 44 6.56 -10.22 -5.50
CA PHE A 44 7.02 -10.63 -4.17
C PHE A 44 7.18 -12.14 -4.02
N HIS A 45 7.48 -12.84 -5.11
CA HIS A 45 7.54 -14.30 -5.14
C HIS A 45 8.59 -14.90 -4.21
N ASP A 46 9.64 -14.15 -3.85
CA ASP A 46 10.71 -14.61 -2.98
C ASP A 46 10.43 -14.39 -1.51
N ILE A 47 9.33 -13.77 -1.17
CA ILE A 47 9.03 -13.34 0.19
C ILE A 47 7.81 -14.10 0.70
N GLU A 48 7.96 -14.73 1.86
CA GLU A 48 6.87 -15.47 2.48
C GLU A 48 5.74 -14.55 2.91
N VAL A 49 4.50 -14.95 2.62
CA VAL A 49 3.30 -14.31 3.18
C VAL A 49 3.08 -14.86 4.59
N VAL A 50 3.28 -14.03 5.59
CA VAL A 50 3.18 -14.45 6.99
C VAL A 50 1.78 -14.32 7.55
N SER A 51 0.95 -13.45 6.99
CA SER A 51 -0.46 -13.36 7.34
C SER A 51 -1.28 -12.75 6.23
N ALA A 52 -2.54 -13.11 6.16
CA ALA A 52 -3.54 -12.48 5.32
C ALA A 52 -4.84 -12.36 6.11
N THR A 53 -5.52 -11.23 5.95
CA THR A 53 -6.80 -10.95 6.60
C THR A 53 -7.81 -10.44 5.60
N MET A 54 -9.08 -10.63 5.92
CA MET A 54 -10.21 -10.06 5.19
C MET A 54 -11.02 -9.22 6.15
N GLU A 55 -11.26 -7.98 5.79
CA GLU A 55 -12.23 -7.13 6.46
C GLU A 55 -13.60 -7.33 5.83
N LYS A 56 -14.55 -7.78 6.63
CA LYS A 56 -15.92 -8.01 6.19
C LYS A 56 -16.64 -6.70 5.98
N GLY A 57 -17.57 -6.69 5.04
CA GLY A 57 -18.40 -5.52 4.77
C GLY A 57 -19.21 -5.72 3.50
N VAL A 58 -19.89 -4.67 3.05
CA VAL A 58 -20.64 -4.67 1.79
C VAL A 58 -19.69 -4.95 0.62
N ALA A 59 -18.49 -4.38 0.68
CA ALA A 59 -17.39 -4.68 -0.23
C ALA A 59 -16.18 -5.08 0.62
N PRO A 60 -15.92 -6.38 0.79
CA PRO A 60 -14.81 -6.83 1.61
C PRO A 60 -13.48 -6.33 1.05
N SER A 61 -12.52 -6.12 1.94
CA SER A 61 -11.14 -5.78 1.58
C SER A 61 -10.18 -6.81 2.19
N TYR A 62 -8.96 -6.84 1.68
CA TYR A 62 -7.97 -7.80 2.12
C TYR A 62 -6.66 -7.12 2.44
N GLU A 63 -5.88 -7.71 3.33
CA GLU A 63 -4.55 -7.27 3.67
C GLU A 63 -3.61 -8.46 3.70
N GLY A 64 -2.45 -8.33 3.07
CA GLY A 64 -1.37 -9.30 3.15
C GLY A 64 -0.16 -8.70 3.83
N LYS A 65 0.49 -9.47 4.71
CA LYS A 65 1.77 -9.10 5.33
C LYS A 65 2.83 -10.12 4.95
N LEU A 66 3.96 -9.62 4.51
CA LEU A 66 5.10 -10.42 4.09
C LEU A 66 6.19 -10.44 5.17
N ALA A 67 7.06 -11.44 5.11
CA ALA A 67 8.10 -11.66 6.11
C ALA A 67 9.12 -10.51 6.22
N ASP A 68 9.29 -9.71 5.18
CA ASP A 68 10.18 -8.55 5.16
C ASP A 68 9.55 -7.25 5.69
N GLY A 69 8.32 -7.32 6.20
CA GLY A 69 7.56 -6.16 6.67
C GLY A 69 6.72 -5.49 5.60
N THR A 70 6.74 -5.97 4.36
CA THR A 70 5.86 -5.47 3.31
C THR A 70 4.41 -5.72 3.67
N LYS A 71 3.57 -4.71 3.48
CA LYS A 71 2.13 -4.78 3.70
C LYS A 71 1.42 -4.35 2.43
N ILE A 72 0.44 -5.12 2.03
CA ILE A 72 -0.33 -4.87 0.82
C ILE A 72 -1.82 -4.93 1.14
N ASP A 73 -2.53 -3.86 0.80
CA ASP A 73 -3.99 -3.82 0.88
C ASP A 73 -4.60 -4.05 -0.51
N PHE A 74 -5.71 -4.78 -0.53
CA PHE A 74 -6.45 -5.10 -1.74
C PHE A 74 -7.93 -4.76 -1.55
N ASP A 75 -8.58 -4.37 -2.63
CA ASP A 75 -10.03 -4.22 -2.66
C ASP A 75 -10.74 -5.58 -2.79
N ALA A 76 -12.05 -5.56 -2.89
CA ALA A 76 -12.88 -6.77 -2.99
C ALA A 76 -12.57 -7.62 -4.24
N ARG A 77 -12.01 -7.01 -5.28
CA ARG A 77 -11.62 -7.70 -6.52
C ARG A 77 -10.21 -8.26 -6.46
N GLY A 78 -9.46 -7.94 -5.41
CA GLY A 78 -8.06 -8.29 -5.29
C GLY A 78 -7.11 -7.31 -5.99
N GLU A 79 -7.62 -6.15 -6.45
CA GLU A 79 -6.77 -5.09 -6.96
C GLU A 79 -6.11 -4.38 -5.78
N TRP A 80 -4.80 -4.15 -5.87
CA TRP A 80 -4.09 -3.50 -4.78
C TRP A 80 -4.51 -2.02 -4.64
N THR A 81 -4.59 -1.55 -3.42
CA THR A 81 -4.87 -0.16 -3.08
C THR A 81 -3.70 0.51 -2.38
N ASP A 82 -2.94 -0.27 -1.63
CA ASP A 82 -1.77 0.20 -0.89
C ASP A 82 -0.67 -0.81 -0.93
N VAL A 83 0.56 -0.35 -1.11
CA VAL A 83 1.77 -1.16 -0.90
C VAL A 83 2.73 -0.37 -0.05
N GLU A 84 3.12 -0.91 1.11
CA GLU A 84 4.10 -0.33 2.01
C GLU A 84 5.29 -1.26 2.16
N ARG A 85 6.49 -0.72 1.95
CA ARG A 85 7.75 -1.44 2.11
C ARG A 85 8.73 -0.64 2.95
N PRO A 86 8.54 -0.57 4.26
CA PRO A 86 9.39 0.27 5.12
C PRO A 86 10.87 -0.13 5.08
N GLY A 87 11.17 -1.39 4.85
CA GLY A 87 12.54 -1.90 4.72
C GLY A 87 12.99 -2.15 3.29
N GLY A 88 12.23 -1.74 2.28
CA GLY A 88 12.52 -2.01 0.88
C GLY A 88 12.06 -0.91 -0.06
N VAL A 89 12.04 -1.19 -1.34
CA VAL A 89 11.60 -0.27 -2.39
C VAL A 89 10.37 -0.86 -3.08
N VAL A 90 9.35 -0.04 -3.28
CA VAL A 90 8.17 -0.45 -4.05
C VAL A 90 8.59 -0.74 -5.49
N PRO A 91 8.20 -1.89 -6.06
CA PRO A 91 8.53 -2.20 -7.45
C PRO A 91 8.04 -1.13 -8.42
N ASP A 92 8.89 -0.74 -9.37
CA ASP A 92 8.56 0.29 -10.36
C ASP A 92 7.29 -0.03 -11.16
N GLY A 93 7.03 -1.31 -11.40
CA GLY A 93 5.83 -1.75 -12.12
C GLY A 93 4.50 -1.42 -11.45
N LEU A 94 4.52 -1.03 -10.17
CA LEU A 94 3.34 -0.59 -9.42
C LEU A 94 3.14 0.92 -9.45
N ILE A 95 4.08 1.66 -10.02
CA ILE A 95 4.08 3.13 -10.01
C ILE A 95 3.94 3.63 -11.45
N PRO A 96 2.99 4.55 -11.73
CA PRO A 96 2.88 5.14 -13.05
C PRO A 96 4.18 5.81 -13.51
N GLN A 97 4.53 5.63 -14.77
CA GLN A 97 5.77 6.18 -15.35
C GLN A 97 5.94 7.69 -15.14
N PRO A 98 4.92 8.53 -15.32
CA PRO A 98 5.06 9.96 -15.07
C PRO A 98 5.45 10.29 -13.62
N ILE A 99 4.97 9.51 -12.65
CA ILE A 99 5.32 9.68 -11.25
C ILE A 99 6.77 9.25 -11.01
N LEU A 100 7.21 8.12 -11.57
CA LEU A 100 8.60 7.69 -11.48
C LEU A 100 9.55 8.75 -12.04
N LYS A 101 9.22 9.33 -13.18
CA LYS A 101 10.01 10.41 -13.79
C LYS A 101 10.05 11.66 -12.92
N PHE A 102 8.91 12.03 -12.32
CA PHE A 102 8.84 13.16 -11.41
C PHE A 102 9.74 12.96 -10.19
N VAL A 103 9.68 11.81 -9.56
CA VAL A 103 10.50 11.49 -8.39
C VAL A 103 11.98 11.51 -8.76
N ALA A 104 12.36 10.90 -9.86
CA ALA A 104 13.76 10.89 -10.30
C ALA A 104 14.31 12.30 -10.58
N ALA A 105 13.49 13.18 -11.13
CA ALA A 105 13.89 14.54 -11.48
C ALA A 105 13.95 15.48 -10.27
N ASN A 106 13.02 15.35 -9.33
CA ASN A 106 12.84 16.28 -8.20
C ASN A 106 13.41 15.76 -6.87
N TYR A 107 13.52 14.46 -6.72
CA TYR A 107 14.01 13.80 -5.50
C TYR A 107 15.03 12.72 -5.84
N PRO A 108 16.14 13.08 -6.53
CA PRO A 108 17.15 12.10 -6.93
C PRO A 108 17.75 11.38 -5.73
N GLY A 109 17.96 10.08 -5.86
CA GLY A 109 18.52 9.25 -4.80
C GLY A 109 17.52 8.86 -3.70
N ARG A 110 16.29 9.32 -3.76
CA ARG A 110 15.25 8.93 -2.81
C ARG A 110 14.55 7.64 -3.28
N HIS A 111 14.14 6.84 -2.31
CA HIS A 111 13.50 5.55 -2.58
C HIS A 111 12.01 5.63 -2.26
N VAL A 112 11.18 4.99 -3.10
CA VAL A 112 9.75 4.87 -2.85
C VAL A 112 9.52 3.73 -1.85
N ARG A 113 9.01 4.07 -0.68
CA ARG A 113 8.70 3.14 0.40
C ARG A 113 7.22 2.75 0.44
N GLY A 114 6.38 3.54 -0.16
CA GLY A 114 4.95 3.28 -0.19
C GLY A 114 4.28 3.91 -1.39
N VAL A 115 3.20 3.28 -1.84
CA VAL A 115 2.31 3.81 -2.86
C VAL A 115 0.88 3.46 -2.49
N GLU A 116 0.01 4.44 -2.53
CA GLU A 116 -1.42 4.29 -2.36
C GLU A 116 -2.13 4.82 -3.59
N ARG A 117 -3.15 4.12 -4.03
CA ARG A 117 -4.02 4.63 -5.08
C ARG A 117 -5.47 4.67 -4.60
N ASP A 118 -6.12 5.80 -4.83
CA ASP A 118 -7.54 6.03 -4.57
C ASP A 118 -8.18 6.51 -5.87
N GLY A 119 -8.93 5.62 -6.51
CA GLY A 119 -9.40 5.86 -7.85
C GLY A 119 -8.23 6.07 -8.83
N ARG A 120 -8.12 7.28 -9.35
CA ARG A 120 -7.01 7.66 -10.25
C ARG A 120 -5.94 8.54 -9.59
N ASN A 121 -6.13 8.85 -8.32
CA ASN A 121 -5.16 9.60 -7.53
C ASN A 121 -4.13 8.65 -6.93
N HIS A 122 -2.90 9.15 -6.75
CA HIS A 122 -1.82 8.38 -6.17
C HIS A 122 -1.14 9.17 -5.06
N GLU A 123 -0.75 8.49 -4.00
CA GLU A 123 0.15 9.02 -2.99
C GLU A 123 1.41 8.17 -2.95
N ILE A 124 2.54 8.83 -2.98
CA ILE A 124 3.85 8.20 -2.91
C ILE A 124 4.50 8.60 -1.60
N THR A 125 4.95 7.62 -0.85
CA THR A 125 5.77 7.85 0.34
C THR A 125 7.23 7.55 -0.01
N LEU A 126 8.07 8.56 0.13
CA LEU A 126 9.51 8.42 -0.03
C LEU A 126 10.16 8.06 1.33
N ASP A 127 11.41 7.65 1.29
CA ASP A 127 12.17 7.47 2.50
C ASP A 127 12.17 8.75 3.35
N LYS A 128 12.33 8.59 4.68
CA LYS A 128 12.21 9.67 5.68
C LYS A 128 10.80 10.26 5.78
N GLY A 129 9.77 9.57 5.27
CA GLY A 129 8.39 9.93 5.48
C GLY A 129 7.84 11.07 4.64
N LEU A 130 8.55 11.49 3.57
CA LEU A 130 8.03 12.50 2.66
C LEU A 130 6.92 11.92 1.80
N GLU A 131 5.76 12.55 1.84
CA GLU A 131 4.58 12.13 1.09
C GLU A 131 4.30 13.09 -0.08
N LEU A 132 4.04 12.52 -1.26
CA LEU A 132 3.75 13.25 -2.48
C LEU A 132 2.39 12.80 -3.01
N LYS A 133 1.45 13.72 -3.13
CA LYS A 133 0.12 13.43 -3.68
C LYS A 133 0.00 13.89 -5.11
N PHE A 134 -0.45 12.97 -5.97
CA PHE A 134 -0.64 13.21 -7.41
C PHE A 134 -2.11 13.05 -7.78
N ASN A 135 -2.60 13.93 -8.62
CA ASN A 135 -3.95 13.83 -9.16
C ASN A 135 -4.04 12.78 -10.30
N ARG A 136 -5.22 12.60 -10.85
CA ARG A 136 -5.48 11.65 -11.94
C ARG A 136 -4.68 11.92 -13.22
N ARG A 137 -4.10 13.12 -13.36
CA ARG A 137 -3.23 13.50 -14.48
C ARG A 137 -1.75 13.35 -14.13
N PHE A 138 -1.46 12.70 -13.00
CA PHE A 138 -0.10 12.50 -12.48
C PHE A 138 0.65 13.80 -12.19
N ARG A 139 -0.08 14.84 -11.82
CA ARG A 139 0.50 16.12 -11.37
C ARG A 139 0.52 16.19 -9.86
N LEU A 140 1.63 16.68 -9.34
CA LEU A 140 1.78 16.88 -7.89
C LEU A 140 0.79 17.96 -7.43
N VAL A 141 -0.02 17.65 -6.42
CA VAL A 141 -0.99 18.57 -5.82
C VAL A 141 -0.72 18.88 -4.36
N GLU A 142 0.04 18.06 -3.68
CA GLU A 142 0.38 18.25 -2.27
C GLU A 142 1.68 17.54 -1.91
N THR A 143 2.45 18.15 -1.03
CA THR A 143 3.66 17.58 -0.43
C THR A 143 3.52 17.69 1.07
N ASP A 144 3.77 16.61 1.80
CA ASP A 144 3.69 16.55 3.24
C ASP A 144 4.90 15.82 3.84
N HIS A 145 5.31 16.25 5.06
CA HIS A 145 6.47 15.70 5.76
C HIS A 145 6.05 14.99 7.04
#